data_335df64b5172ca2fda0cedf3941633fb
#
_entry.id   335df64b5172ca2fda0cedf3941633fb
#
_cell.length_a   1.000
_cell.length_b   1.000
_cell.length_c   1.000
_cell.angle_alpha   90.00
_cell.angle_beta   90.00
_cell.angle_gamma   90.00
#
_symmetry.space_group_name_H-M   'P 1'
#
loop_
_entity.id
_entity.type
_entity.pdbx_description
1 polymer ?
#
loop_
_entity_poly.entity_id
_entity_poly.type
_entity_poly.pdbx_seq_one_letter_code
_entity_poly.pdbx_strand_id
1 'polypeptide(L)'
;MGKLGAVAGGVVVLGAVYAGSGWWLGQKVERVLPAETVKVAERLGARDIKPGAYERGLFQSRATSVLTLDVSLPPEPGQEPEIEPGASVQDQILKGMEAGRKLTLQVHLVQTVKHGPLAGGRPAAAVIETRVDHVDGLDADMRRALAKTQAPWADTVVGLDGSVHTHAVLPAGEIVPSPETKAGAAAPNEAGDDDAPAGIPFAGRLSWQEGVIDVRTAANRRDQDIVMSWPGGTMEVPVGDGPADDDENDDEGTGPGAARQPDDGQGGSTGRMTLTLNGLSAQVKQQLIDPDLWLFAPGRYTMQLDDWSMKLTPPQASGGKDRVIFRLSELQGQGEGTLGGRLFSQVDHAEGKLMVMNTPLDSLVMDSKMASLDVDAMRPVQDLLQALGRTDDPRKVLPDEAHTRTLLQGVAAASPDVKFDLAAAAGSESATLGMSARMTPMRTGPQQRPLVADLMQSLTARATVTLPKAWVDRMQERFNANNPDMAGQGCDFACTLGRTPVFQYTDNAWTLDASLSESGVYLNGQRLF
;
A
#
# COMPACT_ATOMS: atom_id res chain seq x y z
N MET A 1 0.67 -6.81 2.08
CA MET A 1 -0.10 -7.28 0.94
C MET A 1 -0.08 -6.40 -0.28
N GLY A 2 0.09 -5.11 -0.16
CA GLY A 2 0.07 -4.20 -1.29
C GLY A 2 1.21 -4.34 -2.30
N LYS A 3 2.31 -5.00 -1.95
CA LYS A 3 3.54 -4.86 -2.74
C LYS A 3 3.77 -5.92 -3.83
N LEU A 4 3.30 -7.16 -3.70
CA LEU A 4 3.39 -8.13 -4.81
C LEU A 4 2.38 -7.84 -5.93
N GLY A 5 1.15 -7.49 -5.58
CA GLY A 5 0.18 -6.96 -6.55
C GLY A 5 0.61 -5.60 -7.12
N ALA A 6 1.27 -4.75 -6.31
CA ALA A 6 1.86 -3.50 -6.76
C ALA A 6 3.10 -3.71 -7.66
N VAL A 7 3.88 -4.78 -7.46
CA VAL A 7 5.02 -5.13 -8.33
C VAL A 7 4.52 -5.55 -9.71
N ALA A 8 3.56 -6.47 -9.78
CA ALA A 8 2.99 -6.87 -11.06
C ALA A 8 2.22 -5.72 -11.73
N GLY A 9 1.40 -4.99 -10.98
CA GLY A 9 0.72 -3.76 -11.44
C GLY A 9 1.70 -2.64 -11.77
N GLY A 10 2.77 -2.48 -10.99
CA GLY A 10 3.81 -1.47 -11.21
C GLY A 10 4.60 -1.69 -12.49
N VAL A 11 4.92 -2.94 -12.84
CA VAL A 11 5.62 -3.29 -14.09
C VAL A 11 4.73 -3.01 -15.31
N VAL A 12 3.43 -3.26 -15.17
CA VAL A 12 2.45 -2.98 -16.23
C VAL A 12 2.22 -1.47 -16.36
N VAL A 13 2.13 -0.74 -15.25
CA VAL A 13 2.05 0.73 -15.24
C VAL A 13 3.34 1.37 -15.78
N LEU A 14 4.51 0.75 -15.60
CA LEU A 14 5.76 1.19 -16.25
C LEU A 14 5.66 1.25 -17.76
N GLY A 15 5.10 0.22 -18.39
CA GLY A 15 4.81 0.24 -19.83
C GLY A 15 3.88 1.41 -20.19
N ALA A 16 2.88 1.69 -19.35
CA ALA A 16 1.85 2.67 -19.58
C ALA A 16 2.31 4.13 -19.46
N VAL A 17 3.02 4.46 -18.41
CA VAL A 17 3.52 5.83 -18.15
C VAL A 17 4.74 6.14 -19.03
N TYR A 18 5.52 5.11 -19.37
CA TYR A 18 6.71 5.21 -20.21
C TYR A 18 6.44 5.80 -21.59
N ALA A 19 5.27 5.51 -22.14
CA ALA A 19 4.88 6.00 -23.45
C ALA A 19 4.34 7.43 -23.44
N GLY A 20 3.96 7.96 -22.31
CA GLY A 20 3.40 9.31 -22.20
C GLY A 20 4.38 10.45 -22.37
N SER A 21 5.67 10.19 -22.31
CA SER A 21 6.65 11.25 -22.13
C SER A 21 7.40 11.72 -23.39
N GLY A 22 6.97 11.34 -24.54
CA GLY A 22 7.44 12.12 -25.66
C GLY A 22 8.36 11.54 -26.66
N TRP A 23 7.75 11.14 -27.67
CA TRP A 23 8.43 10.61 -28.82
C TRP A 23 8.58 11.62 -29.94
N TRP A 24 9.78 11.87 -30.37
CA TRP A 24 10.11 12.50 -31.63
C TRP A 24 11.21 11.72 -32.34
N LEU A 25 10.81 11.00 -33.41
CA LEU A 25 11.64 10.44 -34.51
C LEU A 25 13.06 9.94 -34.19
N GLY A 26 13.24 8.64 -34.20
CA GLY A 26 14.48 7.87 -34.38
C GLY A 26 15.74 8.26 -33.57
N GLN A 27 16.25 9.46 -33.69
CA GLN A 27 17.42 9.92 -32.97
C GLN A 27 17.15 10.46 -31.55
N LYS A 28 15.92 10.88 -31.28
CA LYS A 28 15.56 11.38 -29.96
C LYS A 28 15.14 10.27 -29.00
N VAL A 29 14.60 9.16 -29.52
CA VAL A 29 14.21 8.00 -28.69
C VAL A 29 15.41 7.46 -27.92
N GLU A 30 16.55 7.29 -28.55
CA GLU A 30 17.78 6.81 -27.92
C GLU A 30 18.27 7.70 -26.77
N ARG A 31 17.98 9.00 -26.79
CA ARG A 31 18.36 9.95 -25.73
C ARG A 31 17.29 10.15 -24.67
N VAL A 32 16.03 10.08 -25.08
CA VAL A 32 14.88 10.39 -24.21
C VAL A 32 14.43 9.15 -23.45
N LEU A 33 14.51 7.99 -24.08
CA LEU A 33 14.08 6.71 -23.53
C LEU A 33 14.68 6.43 -22.13
N PRO A 34 16.00 6.51 -21.91
CA PRO A 34 16.59 6.25 -20.60
C PRO A 34 16.15 7.25 -19.52
N ALA A 35 16.07 8.55 -19.86
CA ALA A 35 15.71 9.59 -18.90
C ALA A 35 14.24 9.47 -18.44
N GLU A 36 13.35 9.14 -19.35
CA GLU A 36 11.93 8.95 -19.02
C GLU A 36 11.68 7.64 -18.29
N THR A 37 12.46 6.61 -18.61
CA THR A 37 12.42 5.33 -17.87
C THR A 37 12.80 5.57 -16.41
N VAL A 38 13.82 6.37 -16.13
CA VAL A 38 14.20 6.76 -14.76
C VAL A 38 13.05 7.48 -14.05
N LYS A 39 12.44 8.49 -14.67
CA LYS A 39 11.31 9.23 -14.06
C LYS A 39 10.13 8.33 -13.72
N VAL A 40 9.83 7.38 -14.57
CA VAL A 40 8.74 6.43 -14.34
C VAL A 40 9.06 5.47 -13.22
N ALA A 41 10.26 4.92 -13.19
CA ALA A 41 10.74 4.10 -12.09
C ALA A 41 10.68 4.85 -10.76
N GLU A 42 11.09 6.12 -10.80
CA GLU A 42 11.00 7.02 -9.66
C GLU A 42 9.57 7.20 -9.14
N ARG A 43 8.58 7.38 -10.02
CA ARG A 43 7.16 7.51 -9.65
C ARG A 43 6.57 6.22 -9.08
N LEU A 44 7.08 5.07 -9.49
CA LEU A 44 6.63 3.77 -9.02
C LEU A 44 7.30 3.32 -7.72
N GLY A 45 8.17 4.16 -7.14
CA GLY A 45 8.91 3.81 -5.94
C GLY A 45 9.96 2.71 -6.19
N ALA A 46 10.41 2.54 -7.44
CA ALA A 46 11.51 1.67 -7.74
C ALA A 46 12.81 2.22 -7.14
N ARG A 47 13.63 1.33 -6.58
CA ARG A 47 14.93 1.70 -6.02
C ARG A 47 15.89 2.21 -7.09
N ASP A 48 15.91 1.51 -8.23
CA ASP A 48 16.80 1.82 -9.34
C ASP A 48 16.22 1.29 -10.66
N ILE A 49 16.61 1.90 -11.76
CA ILE A 49 16.42 1.36 -13.10
C ILE A 49 17.67 1.52 -13.93
N LYS A 50 18.18 0.42 -14.45
CA LYS A 50 19.36 0.38 -15.30
C LYS A 50 18.93 0.19 -16.76
N PRO A 51 19.13 1.21 -17.63
CA PRO A 51 18.99 1.00 -19.07
C PRO A 51 19.99 -0.06 -19.53
N GLY A 52 19.52 -1.03 -20.27
CA GLY A 52 20.33 -2.05 -20.92
C GLY A 52 20.74 -1.67 -22.33
N ALA A 53 20.91 -2.68 -23.18
CA ALA A 53 21.26 -2.48 -24.58
C ALA A 53 20.11 -1.84 -25.38
N TYR A 54 20.45 -0.93 -26.30
CA TYR A 54 19.55 -0.40 -27.30
C TYR A 54 20.05 -0.80 -28.70
N GLU A 55 19.30 -1.67 -29.36
CA GLU A 55 19.59 -2.15 -30.70
C GLU A 55 18.74 -1.39 -31.71
N ARG A 56 19.40 -0.56 -32.50
CA ARG A 56 18.71 0.29 -33.47
C ARG A 56 18.50 -0.42 -34.81
N GLY A 57 17.24 -0.55 -35.23
CA GLY A 57 16.87 -0.96 -36.57
C GLY A 57 16.26 0.17 -37.40
N LEU A 58 16.04 -0.06 -38.70
CA LEU A 58 15.50 0.96 -39.61
C LEU A 58 14.03 1.28 -39.33
N PHE A 59 13.22 0.25 -39.04
CA PHE A 59 11.78 0.37 -38.77
C PHE A 59 11.39 -0.19 -37.40
N GLN A 60 12.31 -0.83 -36.73
CA GLN A 60 12.11 -1.44 -35.42
C GLN A 60 13.40 -1.36 -34.62
N SER A 61 13.30 -0.98 -33.36
CA SER A 61 14.38 -0.99 -32.38
C SER A 61 14.02 -1.89 -31.22
N ARG A 62 15.01 -2.41 -30.52
CA ARG A 62 14.84 -3.17 -29.30
C ARG A 62 15.60 -2.52 -28.17
N ALA A 63 14.97 -2.36 -27.03
CA ALA A 63 15.60 -1.85 -25.82
C ALA A 63 15.38 -2.86 -24.68
N THR A 64 16.35 -2.91 -23.78
CA THR A 64 16.24 -3.68 -22.53
C THR A 64 16.43 -2.75 -21.35
N SER A 65 15.84 -3.07 -20.22
CA SER A 65 16.07 -2.37 -18.96
C SER A 65 15.83 -3.32 -17.78
N VAL A 66 16.51 -3.05 -16.67
CA VAL A 66 16.36 -3.80 -15.43
C VAL A 66 15.83 -2.84 -14.37
N LEU A 67 14.66 -3.16 -13.85
CA LEU A 67 13.99 -2.42 -12.80
C LEU A 67 14.23 -3.13 -11.46
N THR A 68 14.80 -2.44 -10.49
CA THR A 68 15.03 -2.98 -9.14
C THR A 68 13.92 -2.48 -8.20
N LEU A 69 13.22 -3.41 -7.58
CA LEU A 69 12.12 -3.16 -6.66
C LEU A 69 12.44 -3.78 -5.30
N ASP A 70 12.29 -3.00 -4.23
CA ASP A 70 12.38 -3.52 -2.86
C ASP A 70 10.98 -3.75 -2.31
N VAL A 71 10.71 -4.99 -1.93
CA VAL A 71 9.45 -5.42 -1.32
C VAL A 71 9.69 -5.68 0.16
N SER A 72 9.07 -4.90 1.04
CA SER A 72 9.12 -5.18 2.48
C SER A 72 8.12 -6.27 2.81
N LEU A 73 8.58 -7.34 3.42
CA LEU A 73 7.79 -8.42 3.96
C LEU A 73 7.64 -8.23 5.48
N PRO A 74 6.57 -8.72 6.09
CA PRO A 74 6.48 -8.73 7.55
C PRO A 74 7.65 -9.51 8.15
N PRO A 75 8.04 -9.22 9.41
CA PRO A 75 9.03 -10.01 10.12
C PRO A 75 8.58 -11.47 10.22
N GLU A 76 9.53 -12.37 10.38
CA GLU A 76 9.20 -13.77 10.64
C GLU A 76 8.45 -13.91 11.97
N PRO A 77 7.51 -14.85 12.06
CA PRO A 77 6.87 -15.18 13.34
C PRO A 77 7.94 -15.52 14.38
N GLY A 78 7.92 -14.82 15.52
CA GLY A 78 8.94 -14.96 16.57
C GLY A 78 10.14 -14.00 16.46
N GLN A 79 10.24 -13.20 15.42
CA GLN A 79 11.20 -12.09 15.29
C GLN A 79 10.52 -10.73 15.47
N GLU A 80 9.60 -10.63 16.42
CA GLU A 80 9.04 -9.33 16.76
C GLU A 80 10.13 -8.40 17.28
N PRO A 81 10.19 -7.14 16.81
CA PRO A 81 11.19 -6.20 17.30
C PRO A 81 11.04 -6.03 18.81
N GLU A 82 12.11 -6.26 19.55
CA GLU A 82 12.13 -6.04 21.00
C GLU A 82 11.94 -4.54 21.25
N ILE A 83 10.71 -4.18 21.62
CA ILE A 83 10.34 -2.79 21.92
C ILE A 83 10.71 -2.52 23.37
N GLU A 84 11.70 -1.67 23.59
CA GLU A 84 12.09 -1.27 24.94
C GLU A 84 10.91 -0.62 25.68
N PRO A 85 10.63 -1.01 26.93
CA PRO A 85 9.62 -0.36 27.73
C PRO A 85 9.93 1.14 27.88
N GLY A 86 9.07 2.00 27.31
CA GLY A 86 9.25 3.44 27.32
C GLY A 86 9.80 4.04 26.02
N ALA A 87 10.02 3.23 24.98
CA ALA A 87 10.36 3.75 23.65
C ALA A 87 9.26 4.68 23.14
N SER A 88 9.64 5.79 22.49
CA SER A 88 8.69 6.71 21.90
C SER A 88 7.86 6.03 20.80
N VAL A 89 6.64 6.51 20.55
CA VAL A 89 5.78 6.00 19.46
C VAL A 89 6.53 6.07 18.12
N GLN A 90 7.36 7.09 17.93
CA GLN A 90 8.18 7.24 16.72
C GLN A 90 9.24 6.13 16.61
N ASP A 91 9.91 5.78 17.73
CA ASP A 91 10.90 4.70 17.75
C ASP A 91 10.23 3.33 17.52
N GLN A 92 9.03 3.13 18.07
CA GLN A 92 8.24 1.92 17.84
C GLN A 92 7.86 1.75 16.37
N ILE A 93 7.39 2.82 15.72
CA ILE A 93 7.06 2.81 14.29
C ILE A 93 8.32 2.54 13.45
N LEU A 94 9.43 3.22 13.75
CA LEU A 94 10.69 3.04 13.04
C LEU A 94 11.25 1.61 13.20
N LYS A 95 11.27 1.08 14.42
CA LYS A 95 11.68 -0.32 14.69
C LYS A 95 10.77 -1.33 13.98
N GLY A 96 9.45 -1.10 13.98
CA GLY A 96 8.50 -1.93 13.22
C GLY A 96 8.75 -1.91 11.71
N MET A 97 9.15 -0.76 11.15
CA MET A 97 9.52 -0.66 9.74
C MET A 97 10.88 -1.30 9.44
N GLU A 98 11.84 -1.23 10.36
CA GLU A 98 13.18 -1.81 10.25
C GLU A 98 13.18 -3.35 10.41
N ALA A 99 12.27 -3.90 11.21
CA ALA A 99 12.17 -5.34 11.44
C ALA A 99 11.64 -6.14 10.25
N GLY A 100 11.01 -5.46 9.25
CA GLY A 100 10.52 -6.10 8.04
C GLY A 100 11.67 -6.67 7.20
N ARG A 101 11.49 -7.90 6.71
CA ARG A 101 12.43 -8.50 5.74
C ARG A 101 12.30 -7.78 4.40
N LYS A 102 13.42 -7.56 3.71
CA LYS A 102 13.43 -6.94 2.38
C LYS A 102 13.73 -7.98 1.32
N LEU A 103 12.88 -8.03 0.33
CA LEU A 103 13.07 -8.80 -0.88
C LEU A 103 13.38 -7.83 -2.01
N THR A 104 14.59 -7.92 -2.57
CA THR A 104 14.96 -7.14 -3.75
C THR A 104 14.67 -7.96 -5.01
N LEU A 105 13.78 -7.46 -5.84
CA LEU A 105 13.41 -8.05 -7.13
C LEU A 105 14.05 -7.26 -8.26
N GLN A 106 14.62 -7.97 -9.24
CA GLN A 106 15.09 -7.37 -10.49
C GLN A 106 14.17 -7.84 -11.63
N VAL A 107 13.41 -6.90 -12.20
CA VAL A 107 12.47 -7.16 -13.27
C VAL A 107 13.14 -6.77 -14.59
N HIS A 108 13.39 -7.75 -15.44
CA HIS A 108 13.98 -7.55 -16.76
C HIS A 108 12.89 -7.24 -17.78
N LEU A 109 12.98 -6.06 -18.40
CA LEU A 109 12.03 -5.58 -19.39
C LEU A 109 12.65 -5.61 -20.77
N VAL A 110 11.87 -6.09 -21.74
CA VAL A 110 12.20 -6.02 -23.16
C VAL A 110 11.16 -5.17 -23.86
N GLN A 111 11.63 -4.21 -24.64
CA GLN A 111 10.79 -3.28 -25.38
C GLN A 111 11.10 -3.36 -26.86
N THR A 112 10.06 -3.56 -27.66
CA THR A 112 10.13 -3.51 -29.11
C THR A 112 9.45 -2.26 -29.59
N VAL A 113 10.20 -1.36 -30.21
CA VAL A 113 9.71 -0.06 -30.72
C VAL A 113 9.61 -0.13 -32.24
N LYS A 114 8.41 -0.12 -32.77
CA LYS A 114 8.12 -0.04 -34.20
C LYS A 114 7.95 1.44 -34.59
N HIS A 115 8.63 1.90 -35.64
CA HIS A 115 8.68 3.30 -36.03
C HIS A 115 7.98 3.55 -37.37
N GLY A 116 7.53 4.80 -37.58
CA GLY A 116 7.06 5.31 -38.84
C GLY A 116 5.55 5.52 -38.91
N PRO A 117 5.06 6.18 -39.96
CA PRO A 117 3.67 6.63 -40.06
C PRO A 117 2.64 5.49 -40.14
N LEU A 118 3.10 4.27 -40.37
CA LEU A 118 2.33 3.02 -40.33
C LEU A 118 2.97 2.03 -39.36
N ALA A 119 3.38 2.49 -38.17
CA ALA A 119 4.02 1.68 -37.16
C ALA A 119 3.12 0.50 -36.75
N GLY A 120 3.63 -0.72 -36.86
CA GLY A 120 2.85 -1.92 -36.55
C GLY A 120 1.59 -2.11 -37.41
N GLY A 121 1.53 -1.51 -38.62
CA GLY A 121 0.37 -1.57 -39.52
C GLY A 121 -0.76 -0.61 -39.13
N ARG A 122 -0.52 0.34 -38.24
CA ARG A 122 -1.49 1.36 -37.78
C ARG A 122 -0.98 2.75 -38.09
N PRO A 123 -1.87 3.73 -38.39
CA PRO A 123 -1.49 5.14 -38.50
C PRO A 123 -1.01 5.65 -37.15
N ALA A 124 0.28 5.56 -36.88
CA ALA A 124 0.91 5.93 -35.60
C ALA A 124 2.35 6.39 -35.86
N ALA A 125 2.86 7.27 -35.00
CA ALA A 125 4.26 7.66 -35.01
C ALA A 125 5.15 6.55 -34.47
N ALA A 126 4.67 5.81 -33.43
CA ALA A 126 5.32 4.62 -32.92
C ALA A 126 4.32 3.66 -32.27
N VAL A 127 4.72 2.39 -32.21
CA VAL A 127 4.10 1.36 -31.38
C VAL A 127 5.21 0.73 -30.55
N ILE A 128 5.04 0.72 -29.22
CA ILE A 128 6.00 0.17 -28.26
C ILE A 128 5.34 -1.02 -27.58
N GLU A 129 5.90 -2.19 -27.77
CA GLU A 129 5.51 -3.42 -27.09
C GLU A 129 6.50 -3.65 -25.94
N THR A 130 6.02 -3.61 -24.71
CA THR A 130 6.82 -3.85 -23.48
C THR A 130 6.41 -5.19 -22.90
N ARG A 131 7.39 -6.03 -22.57
CA ARG A 131 7.18 -7.34 -21.94
C ARG A 131 8.15 -7.54 -20.79
N VAL A 132 7.71 -8.24 -19.77
CA VAL A 132 8.60 -8.77 -18.75
C VAL A 132 9.25 -10.02 -19.33
N ASP A 133 10.57 -10.05 -19.36
CA ASP A 133 11.35 -11.21 -19.82
C ASP A 133 11.50 -12.23 -18.69
N HIS A 134 12.04 -11.79 -17.56
CA HIS A 134 12.17 -12.59 -16.34
C HIS A 134 12.28 -11.70 -15.11
N VAL A 135 12.20 -12.32 -13.92
CA VAL A 135 12.34 -11.65 -12.62
C VAL A 135 13.35 -12.42 -11.79
N ASP A 136 14.42 -11.73 -11.37
CA ASP A 136 15.42 -12.24 -10.44
C ASP A 136 15.09 -11.85 -9.00
N GLY A 137 15.71 -12.54 -8.03
CA GLY A 137 15.44 -12.34 -6.59
C GLY A 137 14.30 -13.20 -6.05
N LEU A 138 13.64 -14.00 -6.91
CA LEU A 138 12.65 -14.99 -6.52
C LEU A 138 13.32 -16.34 -6.20
N ASP A 139 12.72 -17.10 -5.28
CA ASP A 139 13.13 -18.49 -5.08
C ASP A 139 12.87 -19.36 -6.32
N ALA A 140 13.45 -20.56 -6.33
CA ALA A 140 13.34 -21.46 -7.49
C ALA A 140 11.90 -21.92 -7.77
N ASP A 141 11.06 -22.03 -6.73
CA ASP A 141 9.67 -22.46 -6.86
C ASP A 141 8.80 -21.35 -7.43
N MET A 142 8.98 -20.12 -6.94
CA MET A 142 8.32 -18.93 -7.47
C MET A 142 8.72 -18.68 -8.94
N ARG A 143 10.00 -18.82 -9.28
CA ARG A 143 10.46 -18.70 -10.67
C ARG A 143 9.81 -19.75 -11.57
N ARG A 144 9.75 -21.03 -11.13
CA ARG A 144 9.09 -22.10 -11.88
C ARG A 144 7.59 -21.88 -12.04
N ALA A 145 6.93 -21.33 -11.02
CA ALA A 145 5.52 -21.01 -11.07
C ALA A 145 5.24 -19.85 -12.02
N LEU A 146 6.01 -18.76 -11.93
CA LEU A 146 5.89 -17.61 -12.84
C LEU A 146 6.20 -17.98 -14.29
N ALA A 147 7.15 -18.88 -14.54
CA ALA A 147 7.45 -19.35 -15.89
C ALA A 147 6.28 -20.11 -16.56
N LYS A 148 5.31 -20.61 -15.78
CA LYS A 148 4.08 -21.22 -16.29
C LYS A 148 2.96 -20.21 -16.55
N THR A 149 3.08 -18.98 -16.04
CA THR A 149 2.11 -17.91 -16.28
C THR A 149 2.53 -17.09 -17.50
N GLN A 150 1.57 -16.46 -18.15
CA GLN A 150 1.89 -15.48 -19.20
C GLN A 150 2.50 -14.25 -18.55
N ALA A 151 3.63 -13.78 -19.06
CA ALA A 151 4.29 -12.59 -18.54
C ALA A 151 3.42 -11.32 -18.75
N PRO A 152 3.42 -10.38 -17.79
CA PRO A 152 2.80 -9.07 -17.97
C PRO A 152 3.34 -8.35 -19.20
N TRP A 153 2.46 -7.62 -19.88
CA TRP A 153 2.81 -6.89 -21.09
C TRP A 153 2.06 -5.56 -21.20
N ALA A 154 2.59 -4.65 -22.01
CA ALA A 154 1.93 -3.41 -22.33
C ALA A 154 2.20 -3.02 -23.78
N ASP A 155 1.16 -2.55 -24.47
CA ASP A 155 1.22 -1.96 -25.79
C ASP A 155 0.95 -0.47 -25.70
N THR A 156 1.87 0.33 -26.24
CA THR A 156 1.74 1.77 -26.29
C THR A 156 1.73 2.26 -27.71
N VAL A 157 0.73 3.01 -28.06
CA VAL A 157 0.57 3.66 -29.36
C VAL A 157 0.78 5.16 -29.20
N VAL A 158 1.74 5.72 -29.92
CA VAL A 158 1.97 7.16 -30.03
C VAL A 158 1.33 7.63 -31.34
N GLY A 159 0.27 8.43 -31.24
CA GLY A 159 -0.44 9.01 -32.37
C GLY A 159 0.42 9.98 -33.18
N LEU A 160 0.05 10.20 -34.45
CA LEU A 160 0.71 11.21 -35.31
C LEU A 160 0.49 12.64 -34.80
N ASP A 161 -0.55 12.86 -34.02
CA ASP A 161 -0.89 14.11 -33.33
C ASP A 161 -0.12 14.29 -32.01
N GLY A 162 0.64 13.28 -31.58
CA GLY A 162 1.37 13.27 -30.31
C GLY A 162 0.56 12.75 -29.11
N SER A 163 -0.69 12.32 -29.33
CA SER A 163 -1.44 11.60 -28.29
C SER A 163 -0.79 10.25 -27.97
N VAL A 164 -1.04 9.73 -26.77
CA VAL A 164 -0.49 8.45 -26.33
C VAL A 164 -1.59 7.60 -25.73
N HIS A 165 -1.68 6.36 -26.17
CA HIS A 165 -2.57 5.37 -25.60
C HIS A 165 -1.76 4.14 -25.20
N THR A 166 -1.82 3.78 -23.93
CA THR A 166 -1.19 2.57 -23.42
C THR A 166 -2.25 1.63 -22.88
N HIS A 167 -2.17 0.39 -23.32
CA HIS A 167 -2.95 -0.73 -22.82
C HIS A 167 -2.01 -1.72 -22.16
N ALA A 168 -2.18 -1.93 -20.88
CA ALA A 168 -1.32 -2.78 -20.08
C ALA A 168 -2.13 -3.91 -19.44
N VAL A 169 -1.61 -5.12 -19.48
CA VAL A 169 -2.30 -6.34 -19.03
C VAL A 169 -1.41 -7.11 -18.06
N LEU A 170 -1.98 -7.44 -16.92
CA LEU A 170 -1.51 -8.48 -16.01
C LEU A 170 -2.33 -9.74 -16.30
N PRO A 171 -1.83 -10.70 -17.07
CA PRO A 171 -2.57 -11.93 -17.37
C PRO A 171 -2.90 -12.71 -16.09
N ALA A 172 -4.00 -13.46 -16.12
CA ALA A 172 -4.35 -14.34 -15.01
C ALA A 172 -3.24 -15.33 -14.70
N GLY A 173 -3.05 -15.64 -13.43
CA GLY A 173 -1.98 -16.53 -13.01
C GLY A 173 -2.21 -17.19 -11.67
N GLU A 174 -1.36 -18.16 -11.38
CA GLU A 174 -1.38 -18.89 -10.12
C GLU A 174 0.04 -19.30 -9.73
N ILE A 175 0.37 -19.11 -8.45
CA ILE A 175 1.59 -19.60 -7.82
C ILE A 175 1.16 -20.59 -6.73
N VAL A 176 1.60 -21.84 -6.87
CA VAL A 176 1.35 -22.92 -5.91
C VAL A 176 2.68 -23.39 -5.38
N PRO A 177 2.87 -23.50 -4.05
CA PRO A 177 4.11 -24.02 -3.47
C PRO A 177 4.35 -25.44 -3.93
N SER A 178 5.61 -25.78 -4.19
CA SER A 178 5.99 -27.16 -4.52
C SER A 178 5.80 -28.07 -3.30
N PRO A 179 5.23 -29.27 -3.47
CA PRO A 179 5.10 -30.22 -2.37
C PRO A 179 6.44 -30.66 -1.78
N GLU A 180 7.55 -30.49 -2.51
CA GLU A 180 8.90 -30.86 -2.08
C GLU A 180 9.45 -29.91 -0.99
N THR A 181 8.94 -28.69 -0.88
CA THR A 181 9.37 -27.72 0.15
C THR A 181 8.77 -28.01 1.54
N LYS A 182 7.83 -28.95 1.65
CA LYS A 182 7.18 -29.34 2.92
C LYS A 182 8.03 -30.18 3.87
N ALA A 183 9.10 -30.76 3.40
CA ALA A 183 9.97 -31.55 4.24
C ALA A 183 11.27 -30.77 4.45
N GLY A 184 11.44 -30.07 5.53
CA GLY A 184 12.65 -29.44 6.10
C GLY A 184 14.05 -29.84 5.59
N ALA A 185 14.15 -30.16 4.31
CA ALA A 185 15.40 -30.42 3.62
C ALA A 185 15.98 -29.09 3.18
N ALA A 186 16.99 -28.61 3.91
CA ALA A 186 17.99 -27.74 3.32
C ALA A 186 18.33 -28.37 1.95
N ALA A 187 17.94 -27.72 0.86
CA ALA A 187 18.32 -28.18 -0.48
C ALA A 187 19.85 -28.35 -0.47
N PRO A 188 20.38 -29.50 -0.94
CA PRO A 188 21.81 -29.60 -1.13
C PRO A 188 22.20 -28.47 -2.08
N ASN A 189 23.11 -27.61 -1.64
CA ASN A 189 23.70 -26.57 -2.45
C ASN A 189 24.19 -27.24 -3.74
N GLU A 190 23.45 -27.05 -4.85
CA GLU A 190 24.02 -27.30 -6.16
C GLU A 190 25.15 -26.28 -6.29
N ALA A 191 26.37 -26.79 -6.18
CA ALA A 191 27.61 -26.04 -6.25
C ALA A 191 27.62 -25.23 -7.55
N GLY A 192 27.53 -23.91 -7.46
CA GLY A 192 27.79 -23.09 -8.63
C GLY A 192 27.55 -21.59 -8.55
N ASP A 193 26.76 -21.08 -7.62
CA ASP A 193 26.53 -19.63 -7.54
C ASP A 193 26.41 -19.20 -6.07
N ASP A 194 27.55 -19.05 -5.40
CA ASP A 194 27.64 -18.71 -3.96
C ASP A 194 27.17 -17.27 -3.63
N ASP A 195 26.83 -16.46 -4.63
CA ASP A 195 26.42 -15.07 -4.46
C ASP A 195 24.93 -14.78 -4.70
N ALA A 196 24.12 -15.78 -5.07
CA ALA A 196 22.68 -15.56 -5.24
C ALA A 196 22.02 -15.48 -3.86
N PRO A 197 21.36 -14.36 -3.51
CA PRO A 197 20.65 -14.25 -2.24
C PRO A 197 19.60 -15.36 -2.17
N ALA A 198 19.64 -16.14 -1.09
CA ALA A 198 18.64 -17.20 -0.87
C ALA A 198 17.25 -16.57 -0.89
N GLY A 199 16.46 -16.92 -1.91
CA GLY A 199 15.08 -16.43 -2.05
C GLY A 199 14.24 -16.87 -0.84
N ILE A 200 13.29 -16.05 -0.45
CA ILE A 200 12.41 -16.35 0.68
C ILE A 200 11.39 -17.42 0.19
N PRO A 201 11.32 -18.59 0.84
CA PRO A 201 10.38 -19.61 0.44
C PRO A 201 8.93 -19.12 0.64
N PHE A 202 8.12 -19.17 -0.40
CA PHE A 202 6.70 -18.85 -0.34
C PHE A 202 5.90 -20.12 -0.03
N ALA A 203 5.41 -20.23 1.19
CA ALA A 203 4.63 -21.40 1.65
C ALA A 203 3.14 -21.32 1.29
N GLY A 204 2.69 -20.23 0.66
CA GLY A 204 1.28 -19.94 0.37
C GLY A 204 0.88 -20.23 -1.07
N ARG A 205 -0.43 -20.17 -1.36
CA ARG A 205 -0.99 -20.16 -2.72
C ARG A 205 -1.42 -18.75 -3.08
N LEU A 206 -1.05 -18.28 -4.27
CA LEU A 206 -1.47 -16.99 -4.81
C LEU A 206 -2.14 -17.24 -6.17
N SER A 207 -3.35 -16.74 -6.35
CA SER A 207 -4.04 -16.76 -7.64
C SER A 207 -4.62 -15.40 -7.95
N TRP A 208 -4.64 -15.01 -9.23
CA TRP A 208 -5.21 -13.75 -9.67
C TRP A 208 -5.85 -13.88 -11.05
N GLN A 209 -6.86 -13.06 -11.28
CA GLN A 209 -7.51 -12.91 -12.57
C GLN A 209 -6.81 -11.82 -13.40
N GLU A 210 -7.10 -11.79 -14.69
CA GLU A 210 -6.52 -10.79 -15.57
C GLU A 210 -6.89 -9.38 -15.14
N GLY A 211 -5.86 -8.54 -14.96
CA GLY A 211 -6.00 -7.11 -14.69
C GLY A 211 -5.62 -6.28 -15.89
N VAL A 212 -6.33 -5.18 -16.11
CA VAL A 212 -6.13 -4.27 -17.26
C VAL A 212 -6.02 -2.83 -16.77
N ILE A 213 -5.08 -2.10 -17.38
CA ILE A 213 -4.94 -0.65 -17.20
C ILE A 213 -4.86 0.00 -18.57
N ASP A 214 -5.78 0.91 -18.85
CA ASP A 214 -5.78 1.78 -20.03
C ASP A 214 -5.43 3.21 -19.63
N VAL A 215 -4.41 3.79 -20.27
CA VAL A 215 -4.01 5.18 -20.06
C VAL A 215 -4.05 5.91 -21.40
N ARG A 216 -4.83 6.97 -21.48
CA ARG A 216 -4.89 7.87 -22.62
C ARG A 216 -4.38 9.23 -22.22
N THR A 217 -3.38 9.72 -22.91
CA THR A 217 -2.84 11.07 -22.74
C THR A 217 -3.08 11.84 -24.02
N ALA A 218 -3.74 12.98 -23.93
CA ALA A 218 -4.01 13.83 -25.10
C ALA A 218 -2.73 14.40 -25.71
N ALA A 219 -2.82 14.93 -26.92
CA ALA A 219 -1.69 15.54 -27.65
C ALA A 219 -1.03 16.70 -26.87
N ASN A 220 -1.78 17.41 -26.04
CA ASN A 220 -1.27 18.47 -25.15
C ASN A 220 -0.45 17.92 -23.98
N ARG A 221 -0.41 16.58 -23.76
CA ARG A 221 0.28 15.86 -22.70
C ARG A 221 -0.13 16.22 -21.27
N ARG A 222 -1.20 16.94 -21.12
CA ARG A 222 -1.76 17.35 -19.83
C ARG A 222 -3.01 16.58 -19.48
N ASP A 223 -3.92 16.43 -20.42
CA ASP A 223 -5.17 15.72 -20.16
C ASP A 223 -4.94 14.21 -20.22
N GLN A 224 -5.30 13.54 -19.13
CA GLN A 224 -5.16 12.09 -18.97
C GLN A 224 -6.49 11.47 -18.58
N ASP A 225 -6.78 10.30 -19.18
CA ASP A 225 -7.88 9.40 -18.80
C ASP A 225 -7.26 8.04 -18.49
N ILE A 226 -7.43 7.58 -17.26
CA ILE A 226 -6.89 6.33 -16.76
C ILE A 226 -8.06 5.46 -16.35
N VAL A 227 -8.13 4.25 -16.89
CA VAL A 227 -9.12 3.24 -16.52
C VAL A 227 -8.38 2.00 -16.06
N MET A 228 -8.72 1.52 -14.87
CA MET A 228 -8.16 0.31 -14.29
C MET A 228 -9.29 -0.66 -13.97
N SER A 229 -9.09 -1.93 -14.28
CA SER A 229 -9.98 -3.02 -13.92
C SER A 229 -9.17 -4.23 -13.50
N TRP A 230 -9.45 -4.73 -12.31
CA TRP A 230 -8.88 -5.98 -11.82
C TRP A 230 -9.98 -6.79 -11.12
N PRO A 231 -10.46 -7.87 -11.75
CA PRO A 231 -11.54 -8.70 -11.22
C PRO A 231 -11.18 -9.34 -9.88
N GLY A 232 -9.90 -9.63 -9.62
CA GLY A 232 -9.50 -10.01 -8.29
C GLY A 232 -8.36 -11.02 -8.19
N GLY A 233 -8.08 -11.39 -6.94
CA GLY A 233 -7.08 -12.38 -6.58
C GLY A 233 -7.25 -12.90 -5.16
N THR A 234 -6.67 -14.04 -4.89
CA THR A 234 -6.72 -14.70 -3.57
C THR A 234 -5.30 -15.16 -3.19
N MET A 235 -4.93 -14.88 -1.96
CA MET A 235 -3.70 -15.36 -1.34
C MET A 235 -4.04 -16.21 -0.12
N GLU A 236 -3.56 -17.43 -0.09
CA GLU A 236 -3.70 -18.36 1.03
C GLU A 236 -2.33 -18.62 1.66
N VAL A 237 -2.23 -18.41 2.97
CA VAL A 237 -0.99 -18.64 3.72
C VAL A 237 -1.29 -19.61 4.85
N PRO A 238 -0.52 -20.71 4.99
CA PRO A 238 -0.65 -21.58 6.15
C PRO A 238 -0.24 -20.81 7.41
N VAL A 239 -1.02 -20.96 8.47
CA VAL A 239 -0.72 -20.41 9.79
C VAL A 239 -0.47 -21.60 10.69
N GLY A 240 0.82 -21.87 11.02
CA GLY A 240 1.18 -22.88 12.00
C GLY A 240 0.89 -22.38 13.41
N ASP A 241 0.50 -23.29 14.31
CA ASP A 241 0.78 -23.05 15.72
C ASP A 241 2.31 -22.94 15.79
N GLY A 242 2.81 -21.86 16.38
CA GLY A 242 4.24 -21.71 16.63
C GLY A 242 4.81 -23.01 17.23
N PRO A 243 6.13 -23.22 17.22
CA PRO A 243 6.70 -24.38 17.86
C PRO A 243 6.03 -24.49 19.23
N ALA A 244 5.35 -25.61 19.47
CA ALA A 244 4.86 -25.89 20.81
C ALA A 244 6.06 -25.60 21.72
N ASP A 245 5.91 -24.63 22.63
CA ASP A 245 6.90 -24.45 23.69
C ASP A 245 7.07 -25.85 24.27
N ASP A 246 8.11 -26.54 23.84
CA ASP A 246 8.59 -27.69 24.54
C ASP A 246 9.01 -27.11 25.91
N ASP A 247 8.02 -26.98 26.78
CA ASP A 247 8.29 -26.77 28.20
C ASP A 247 9.34 -27.82 28.56
N GLU A 248 10.60 -27.41 28.56
CA GLU A 248 11.69 -28.13 29.19
C GLU A 248 11.31 -28.28 30.65
N ASN A 249 10.34 -29.16 30.90
CA ASN A 249 10.22 -29.80 32.18
C ASN A 249 11.48 -30.68 32.32
N ASP A 250 12.55 -30.06 32.78
CA ASP A 250 13.69 -30.72 33.38
C ASP A 250 13.23 -31.53 34.63
N ASP A 251 12.40 -32.52 34.40
CA ASP A 251 12.11 -33.52 35.40
C ASP A 251 13.17 -34.63 35.23
N GLU A 252 14.26 -34.50 36.04
CA GLU A 252 15.29 -35.52 36.24
C GLU A 252 14.64 -36.81 36.82
N GLY A 253 13.88 -37.53 35.99
CA GLY A 253 13.28 -38.84 36.29
C GLY A 253 13.98 -39.95 35.55
N THR A 254 15.09 -40.44 36.12
CA THR A 254 15.75 -41.68 35.74
C THR A 254 14.79 -42.88 35.75
N GLY A 255 14.33 -43.33 34.59
CA GLY A 255 13.64 -44.60 34.38
C GLY A 255 14.06 -45.27 33.06
N PRO A 256 14.74 -46.43 33.08
CA PRO A 256 15.15 -47.08 31.85
C PRO A 256 14.00 -47.94 31.29
N GLY A 257 13.64 -47.70 30.03
CA GLY A 257 13.05 -48.74 29.19
C GLY A 257 11.56 -48.64 28.89
N ALA A 258 11.16 -47.69 28.05
CA ALA A 258 10.00 -47.87 27.18
C ALA A 258 10.41 -47.45 25.77
N ALA A 259 10.44 -48.43 24.87
CA ALA A 259 10.65 -48.17 23.45
C ALA A 259 9.56 -47.21 22.97
N ARG A 260 9.91 -45.95 22.63
CA ARG A 260 9.03 -45.02 21.92
C ARG A 260 8.67 -45.67 20.59
N GLN A 261 7.41 -46.04 20.42
CA GLN A 261 6.87 -46.35 19.09
C GLN A 261 7.14 -45.11 18.22
N PRO A 262 7.56 -45.32 16.93
CA PRO A 262 7.61 -44.22 15.97
C PRO A 262 6.20 -43.66 15.85
N ASP A 263 6.03 -42.41 16.31
CA ASP A 263 4.83 -41.66 16.12
C ASP A 263 4.63 -41.49 14.62
N ASP A 264 3.64 -42.23 14.07
CA ASP A 264 3.29 -42.14 12.66
C ASP A 264 2.87 -40.71 12.39
N GLY A 265 3.79 -39.90 11.80
CA GLY A 265 3.73 -38.47 11.59
C GLY A 265 2.33 -37.99 11.15
N GLN A 266 1.46 -37.79 12.11
CA GLN A 266 0.26 -36.98 11.92
C GLN A 266 0.74 -35.56 11.68
N GLY A 267 0.91 -35.20 10.40
CA GLY A 267 1.21 -33.86 9.99
C GLY A 267 0.21 -32.91 10.65
N GLY A 268 0.72 -32.12 11.62
CA GLY A 268 -0.06 -31.17 12.36
C GLY A 268 -0.93 -30.37 11.39
N SER A 269 -2.23 -30.37 11.61
CA SER A 269 -3.16 -29.63 10.76
C SER A 269 -2.93 -28.15 10.97
N THR A 270 -2.27 -27.49 10.05
CA THR A 270 -2.03 -26.06 10.06
C THR A 270 -3.32 -25.29 9.72
N GLY A 271 -3.57 -24.20 10.45
CA GLY A 271 -4.60 -23.23 10.10
C GLY A 271 -4.29 -22.56 8.76
N ARG A 272 -5.22 -21.80 8.22
CA ARG A 272 -5.04 -21.07 6.95
C ARG A 272 -5.56 -19.66 7.08
N MET A 273 -4.75 -18.70 6.64
CA MET A 273 -5.18 -17.32 6.43
C MET A 273 -5.42 -17.11 4.94
N THR A 274 -6.61 -16.63 4.60
CA THR A 274 -7.01 -16.34 3.22
C THR A 274 -7.24 -14.84 3.10
N LEU A 275 -6.61 -14.25 2.12
CA LEU A 275 -6.78 -12.86 1.74
C LEU A 275 -7.38 -12.82 0.34
N THR A 276 -8.49 -12.11 0.19
CA THR A 276 -9.21 -12.00 -1.08
C THR A 276 -9.42 -10.54 -1.43
N LEU A 277 -9.22 -10.20 -2.69
CA LEU A 277 -9.58 -8.91 -3.25
C LEU A 277 -10.32 -9.16 -4.55
N ASN A 278 -11.53 -8.60 -4.69
CA ASN A 278 -12.38 -8.77 -5.86
C ASN A 278 -12.95 -7.44 -6.35
N GLY A 279 -13.17 -7.33 -7.66
CA GLY A 279 -13.94 -6.28 -8.28
C GLY A 279 -13.33 -4.88 -8.14
N LEU A 280 -11.99 -4.76 -8.16
CA LEU A 280 -11.34 -3.46 -8.13
C LEU A 280 -11.44 -2.81 -9.51
N SER A 281 -12.09 -1.65 -9.58
CA SER A 281 -12.09 -0.78 -10.76
C SER A 281 -11.89 0.68 -10.37
N ALA A 282 -11.25 1.44 -11.25
CA ALA A 282 -11.08 2.87 -11.07
C ALA A 282 -11.06 3.59 -12.41
N GLN A 283 -11.60 4.80 -12.42
CA GLN A 283 -11.47 5.74 -13.53
C GLN A 283 -10.96 7.07 -12.99
N VAL A 284 -9.93 7.61 -13.61
CA VAL A 284 -9.34 8.91 -13.28
C VAL A 284 -9.30 9.77 -14.53
N LYS A 285 -9.88 10.95 -14.48
CA LYS A 285 -9.76 12.00 -15.51
C LYS A 285 -9.10 13.19 -14.88
N GLN A 286 -7.88 13.48 -15.29
CA GLN A 286 -7.08 14.54 -14.66
C GLN A 286 -6.37 15.39 -15.70
N GLN A 287 -6.00 16.60 -15.27
CA GLN A 287 -5.17 17.50 -16.03
C GLN A 287 -3.86 17.75 -15.29
N LEU A 288 -2.76 17.25 -15.82
CA LEU A 288 -1.43 17.48 -15.23
C LEU A 288 -1.06 18.96 -15.38
N ILE A 289 -0.82 19.63 -14.28
CA ILE A 289 -0.29 20.99 -14.25
C ILE A 289 1.18 20.95 -14.70
N ASP A 290 1.90 20.02 -14.13
CA ASP A 290 3.29 19.70 -14.39
C ASP A 290 3.42 18.17 -14.40
N PRO A 291 4.05 17.57 -15.44
CA PRO A 291 4.28 16.13 -15.50
C PRO A 291 5.02 15.57 -14.27
N ASP A 292 5.84 16.39 -13.63
CA ASP A 292 6.61 15.99 -12.45
C ASP A 292 5.82 16.18 -11.12
N LEU A 293 4.64 16.83 -11.15
CA LEU A 293 3.77 17.07 -9.99
C LEU A 293 2.41 16.38 -10.15
N TRP A 294 2.43 15.06 -10.18
CA TRP A 294 1.25 14.24 -10.51
C TRP A 294 0.28 14.02 -9.34
N LEU A 295 0.73 14.17 -8.09
CA LEU A 295 -0.12 13.97 -6.90
C LEU A 295 -1.20 15.06 -6.74
N PHE A 296 -0.98 16.25 -7.32
CA PHE A 296 -1.86 17.41 -7.18
C PHE A 296 -2.47 17.83 -8.51
N ALA A 297 -2.84 16.86 -9.33
CA ALA A 297 -3.48 17.09 -10.62
C ALA A 297 -4.99 17.32 -10.43
N PRO A 298 -5.55 18.48 -10.86
CA PRO A 298 -6.99 18.66 -10.86
C PRO A 298 -7.67 17.64 -11.77
N GLY A 299 -8.86 17.20 -11.35
CA GLY A 299 -9.59 16.17 -12.07
C GLY A 299 -10.63 15.47 -11.23
N ARG A 300 -11.16 14.39 -11.74
CA ARG A 300 -12.15 13.55 -11.04
C ARG A 300 -11.71 12.11 -11.09
N TYR A 301 -12.01 11.40 -10.02
CA TYR A 301 -11.86 9.96 -10.01
C TYR A 301 -13.10 9.29 -9.43
N THR A 302 -13.31 8.07 -9.86
CA THR A 302 -14.24 7.12 -9.25
C THR A 302 -13.51 5.81 -9.03
N MET A 303 -13.83 5.11 -7.95
CA MET A 303 -13.33 3.77 -7.67
C MET A 303 -14.42 2.88 -7.11
N GLN A 304 -14.33 1.61 -7.38
CA GLN A 304 -15.20 0.59 -6.84
C GLN A 304 -14.37 -0.61 -6.43
N LEU A 305 -14.74 -1.22 -5.31
CA LEU A 305 -14.17 -2.46 -4.80
C LEU A 305 -15.30 -3.32 -4.27
N ASP A 306 -15.52 -4.49 -4.88
CA ASP A 306 -16.63 -5.36 -4.49
C ASP A 306 -16.36 -6.06 -3.17
N ASP A 307 -15.15 -6.57 -2.95
CA ASP A 307 -14.78 -7.27 -1.72
C ASP A 307 -13.26 -7.24 -1.48
N TRP A 308 -12.87 -6.90 -0.27
CA TRP A 308 -11.53 -7.09 0.25
C TRP A 308 -11.61 -7.70 1.64
N SER A 309 -11.15 -8.93 1.79
CA SER A 309 -11.34 -9.67 3.03
C SER A 309 -10.11 -10.45 3.46
N MET A 310 -9.99 -10.60 4.77
CA MET A 310 -9.04 -11.48 5.45
C MET A 310 -9.82 -12.46 6.31
N LYS A 311 -9.61 -13.75 6.07
CA LYS A 311 -10.28 -14.86 6.75
C LYS A 311 -9.25 -15.79 7.37
N LEU A 312 -9.48 -16.20 8.59
CA LEU A 312 -8.73 -17.23 9.28
C LEU A 312 -9.56 -18.52 9.34
N THR A 313 -9.04 -19.58 8.78
CA THR A 313 -9.59 -20.94 8.88
C THR A 313 -8.72 -21.71 9.87
N PRO A 314 -9.22 -22.06 11.05
CA PRO A 314 -8.44 -22.79 12.04
C PRO A 314 -8.12 -24.21 11.55
N PRO A 315 -7.17 -24.91 12.20
CA PRO A 315 -6.83 -26.28 11.88
C PRO A 315 -8.07 -27.19 11.99
N GLN A 316 -8.21 -28.16 11.09
CA GLN A 316 -9.37 -29.10 11.10
C GLN A 316 -9.49 -29.89 12.42
N ALA A 317 -8.35 -30.18 13.05
CA ALA A 317 -8.30 -30.89 14.32
C ALA A 317 -8.92 -30.09 15.49
N SER A 318 -8.96 -28.76 15.40
CA SER A 318 -9.53 -27.91 16.46
C SER A 318 -11.05 -27.80 16.43
N GLY A 319 -11.72 -28.29 15.37
CA GLY A 319 -13.17 -28.14 15.18
C GLY A 319 -13.65 -26.67 15.10
N GLY A 320 -12.71 -25.73 15.00
CA GLY A 320 -12.98 -24.30 14.97
C GLY A 320 -13.70 -23.87 13.69
N LYS A 321 -14.53 -22.83 13.79
CA LYS A 321 -15.20 -22.22 12.65
C LYS A 321 -14.32 -21.17 12.01
N ASP A 322 -14.48 -20.98 10.70
CA ASP A 322 -13.90 -19.88 9.97
C ASP A 322 -14.23 -18.53 10.62
N ARG A 323 -13.22 -17.66 10.70
CA ARG A 323 -13.36 -16.30 11.25
C ARG A 323 -12.97 -15.27 10.20
N VAL A 324 -13.87 -14.34 9.93
CA VAL A 324 -13.54 -13.14 9.15
C VAL A 324 -12.86 -12.16 10.10
N ILE A 325 -11.59 -11.93 9.91
CA ILE A 325 -10.83 -10.93 10.68
C ILE A 325 -11.25 -9.53 10.24
N PHE A 326 -11.33 -9.34 8.91
CA PHE A 326 -11.67 -8.08 8.29
C PHE A 326 -12.33 -8.34 6.93
N ARG A 327 -13.37 -7.57 6.61
CA ARG A 327 -13.98 -7.53 5.29
C ARG A 327 -14.51 -6.14 4.98
N LEU A 328 -14.02 -5.54 3.91
CA LEU A 328 -14.54 -4.31 3.32
C LEU A 328 -15.24 -4.68 2.01
N SER A 329 -16.52 -4.38 1.88
CA SER A 329 -17.29 -4.75 0.70
C SER A 329 -18.15 -3.60 0.20
N GLU A 330 -18.53 -3.70 -1.08
CA GLU A 330 -19.37 -2.70 -1.75
C GLU A 330 -18.79 -1.27 -1.63
N LEU A 331 -17.44 -1.15 -1.56
CA LEU A 331 -16.81 0.17 -1.45
C LEU A 331 -16.95 0.91 -2.78
N GLN A 332 -17.52 2.10 -2.72
CA GLN A 332 -17.58 3.06 -3.81
C GLN A 332 -16.93 4.36 -3.34
N GLY A 333 -16.06 4.89 -4.17
CA GLY A 333 -15.37 6.13 -3.86
C GLY A 333 -15.38 7.07 -5.07
N GLN A 334 -15.42 8.35 -4.79
CA GLN A 334 -15.29 9.40 -5.80
C GLN A 334 -14.60 10.62 -5.21
N GLY A 335 -13.91 11.36 -6.06
CA GLY A 335 -13.29 12.61 -5.64
C GLY A 335 -13.13 13.58 -6.79
N GLU A 336 -13.00 14.85 -6.42
CA GLU A 336 -12.79 15.94 -7.35
C GLU A 336 -11.67 16.85 -6.84
N GLY A 337 -10.61 16.96 -7.62
CA GLY A 337 -9.53 17.91 -7.44
C GLY A 337 -9.75 19.15 -8.32
N THR A 338 -9.57 20.34 -7.76
CA THR A 338 -9.70 21.61 -8.48
C THR A 338 -8.47 22.48 -8.25
N LEU A 339 -8.19 23.37 -9.21
CA LEU A 339 -7.10 24.33 -9.13
C LEU A 339 -7.63 25.76 -9.28
N GLY A 340 -7.46 26.56 -8.24
CA GLY A 340 -7.74 28.00 -8.25
C GLY A 340 -6.44 28.81 -8.29
N GLY A 341 -5.95 29.16 -9.48
CA GLY A 341 -4.62 29.74 -9.64
C GLY A 341 -3.52 28.73 -9.34
N ARG A 342 -2.83 28.86 -8.21
CA ARG A 342 -1.80 27.91 -7.73
C ARG A 342 -2.29 27.04 -6.56
N LEU A 343 -3.51 27.27 -6.10
CA LEU A 343 -4.06 26.57 -4.95
C LEU A 343 -4.87 25.35 -5.40
N PHE A 344 -4.40 24.19 -5.00
CA PHE A 344 -5.10 22.91 -5.19
C PHE A 344 -6.07 22.67 -4.04
N SER A 345 -7.22 22.12 -4.38
CA SER A 345 -8.23 21.68 -3.40
C SER A 345 -8.84 20.37 -3.90
N GLN A 346 -9.14 19.46 -2.96
CA GLN A 346 -9.73 18.16 -3.26
C GLN A 346 -10.84 17.84 -2.26
N VAL A 347 -11.88 17.19 -2.74
CA VAL A 347 -12.98 16.65 -1.94
C VAL A 347 -13.16 15.20 -2.35
N ASP A 348 -13.20 14.30 -1.37
CA ASP A 348 -13.39 12.88 -1.59
C ASP A 348 -14.56 12.38 -0.74
N HIS A 349 -15.28 11.44 -1.28
CA HIS A 349 -16.35 10.72 -0.63
C HIS A 349 -16.21 9.22 -0.92
N ALA A 350 -16.34 8.38 0.09
CA ALA A 350 -16.39 6.94 -0.07
C ALA A 350 -17.42 6.32 0.87
N GLU A 351 -18.12 5.32 0.37
CA GLU A 351 -19.08 4.54 1.16
C GLU A 351 -18.90 3.05 0.91
N GLY A 352 -19.23 2.23 1.91
CA GLY A 352 -19.09 0.78 1.83
C GLY A 352 -19.64 0.09 3.06
N LYS A 353 -19.36 -1.21 3.16
CA LYS A 353 -19.72 -2.04 4.32
C LYS A 353 -18.45 -2.62 4.92
N LEU A 354 -18.36 -2.64 6.24
CA LEU A 354 -17.22 -3.15 6.98
C LEU A 354 -17.67 -4.29 7.91
N MET A 355 -16.89 -5.36 7.97
CA MET A 355 -17.00 -6.40 8.97
C MET A 355 -15.66 -6.56 9.67
N VAL A 356 -15.66 -6.61 10.99
CA VAL A 356 -14.46 -6.83 11.81
C VAL A 356 -14.75 -7.94 12.81
N MET A 357 -13.89 -8.95 12.87
CA MET A 357 -14.03 -10.11 13.77
C MET A 357 -15.43 -10.73 13.69
N ASN A 358 -15.88 -11.08 12.49
CA ASN A 358 -17.24 -11.56 12.19
C ASN A 358 -18.39 -10.59 12.53
N THR A 359 -18.11 -9.38 13.00
CA THR A 359 -19.11 -8.42 13.44
C THR A 359 -19.38 -7.41 12.33
N PRO A 360 -20.55 -7.43 11.67
CA PRO A 360 -20.85 -6.52 10.57
C PRO A 360 -21.25 -5.14 11.08
N LEU A 361 -20.76 -4.12 10.38
CA LEU A 361 -21.27 -2.75 10.37
C LEU A 361 -22.21 -2.58 9.18
N ASP A 362 -23.29 -1.84 9.35
CA ASP A 362 -24.30 -1.69 8.30
C ASP A 362 -23.83 -0.75 7.19
N SER A 363 -23.07 0.29 7.55
CA SER A 363 -22.40 1.16 6.59
C SER A 363 -21.12 1.76 7.17
N LEU A 364 -20.21 2.11 6.27
CA LEU A 364 -19.02 2.91 6.51
C LEU A 364 -19.05 4.06 5.52
N VAL A 365 -18.97 5.31 5.99
CA VAL A 365 -18.90 6.50 5.14
C VAL A 365 -17.66 7.29 5.52
N MET A 366 -16.93 7.72 4.53
CA MET A 366 -15.70 8.50 4.68
C MET A 366 -15.76 9.72 3.78
N ASP A 367 -15.61 10.90 4.37
CA ASP A 367 -15.49 12.17 3.68
C ASP A 367 -14.14 12.79 3.95
N SER A 368 -13.47 13.29 2.93
CA SER A 368 -12.25 14.07 3.11
C SER A 368 -12.30 15.37 2.31
N LYS A 369 -11.65 16.39 2.83
CA LYS A 369 -11.46 17.66 2.16
C LYS A 369 -10.08 18.19 2.43
N MET A 370 -9.37 18.53 1.37
CA MET A 370 -8.15 19.31 1.42
C MET A 370 -8.37 20.61 0.65
N ALA A 371 -7.93 21.72 1.18
CA ALA A 371 -8.09 23.01 0.55
C ALA A 371 -6.83 23.87 0.68
N SER A 372 -6.63 24.76 -0.29
CA SER A 372 -5.57 25.78 -0.28
C SER A 372 -4.15 25.21 -0.21
N LEU A 373 -3.87 24.08 -0.89
CA LEU A 373 -2.51 23.57 -1.02
C LEU A 373 -1.79 24.30 -2.16
N ASP A 374 -0.75 25.08 -1.88
CA ASP A 374 0.07 25.70 -2.93
C ASP A 374 0.89 24.62 -3.64
N VAL A 375 0.66 24.45 -4.93
CA VAL A 375 1.23 23.36 -5.75
C VAL A 375 2.76 23.40 -5.78
N ASP A 376 3.34 24.60 -5.82
CA ASP A 376 4.81 24.74 -5.85
C ASP A 376 5.42 24.45 -4.46
N ALA A 377 4.73 24.81 -3.39
CA ALA A 377 5.13 24.46 -2.02
C ALA A 377 5.01 22.96 -1.73
N MET A 378 4.12 22.25 -2.44
CA MET A 378 3.94 20.79 -2.29
C MET A 378 4.98 19.96 -3.08
N ARG A 379 5.73 20.56 -4.00
CA ARG A 379 6.77 19.84 -4.76
C ARG A 379 7.84 19.22 -3.84
N PRO A 380 8.49 19.94 -2.91
CA PRO A 380 9.45 19.36 -1.99
C PRO A 380 8.84 18.28 -1.07
N VAL A 381 7.52 18.40 -0.75
CA VAL A 381 6.81 17.36 0.01
C VAL A 381 6.67 16.09 -0.82
N GLN A 382 6.28 16.19 -2.09
CA GLN A 382 6.21 15.05 -2.99
C GLN A 382 7.58 14.38 -3.17
N ASP A 383 8.64 15.18 -3.35
CA ASP A 383 10.01 14.69 -3.50
C ASP A 383 10.47 13.94 -2.23
N LEU A 384 10.13 14.47 -1.04
CA LEU A 384 10.41 13.83 0.24
C LEU A 384 9.66 12.49 0.38
N LEU A 385 8.37 12.45 0.05
CA LEU A 385 7.56 11.24 0.10
C LEU A 385 8.11 10.15 -0.85
N GLN A 386 8.53 10.55 -2.05
CA GLN A 386 9.17 9.64 -3.00
C GLN A 386 10.52 9.13 -2.48
N ALA A 387 11.34 10.00 -1.89
CA ALA A 387 12.63 9.64 -1.33
C ALA A 387 12.47 8.68 -0.13
N LEU A 388 11.49 8.92 0.75
CA LEU A 388 11.14 8.02 1.85
C LEU A 388 10.69 6.63 1.36
N GLY A 389 9.99 6.57 0.25
CA GLY A 389 9.58 5.31 -0.36
C GLY A 389 10.72 4.48 -0.95
N ARG A 390 11.88 5.10 -1.21
CA ARG A 390 13.06 4.47 -1.85
C ARG A 390 14.18 4.12 -0.88
N THR A 391 14.16 4.68 0.32
CA THR A 391 15.27 4.50 1.26
C THR A 391 15.02 3.34 2.21
N ASP A 392 16.11 2.65 2.53
CA ASP A 392 16.13 1.63 3.57
C ASP A 392 16.26 2.24 4.97
N ASP A 393 16.73 3.47 5.04
CA ASP A 393 16.93 4.21 6.28
C ASP A 393 16.26 5.58 6.16
N PRO A 394 15.00 5.72 6.63
CA PRO A 394 14.27 6.98 6.60
C PRO A 394 15.04 8.15 7.21
N ARG A 395 15.92 7.88 8.20
CA ARG A 395 16.71 8.92 8.89
C ARG A 395 17.69 9.64 7.95
N LYS A 396 18.14 8.98 6.87
CA LYS A 396 19.05 9.58 5.88
C LYS A 396 18.36 10.58 4.95
N VAL A 397 17.04 10.47 4.82
CA VAL A 397 16.24 11.28 3.90
C VAL A 397 15.46 12.35 4.64
N LEU A 398 15.16 12.14 5.93
CA LEU A 398 14.48 13.15 6.73
C LEU A 398 15.32 14.44 6.76
N PRO A 399 14.72 15.57 6.35
CA PRO A 399 15.42 16.84 6.33
C PRO A 399 15.80 17.28 7.76
N ASP A 400 16.87 18.00 7.89
CA ASP A 400 17.23 18.66 9.14
C ASP A 400 16.15 19.70 9.56
N GLU A 401 16.27 20.24 10.76
CA GLU A 401 15.28 21.18 11.28
C GLU A 401 15.14 22.45 10.41
N ALA A 402 16.22 22.93 9.82
CA ALA A 402 16.22 24.13 9.00
C ALA A 402 15.47 23.91 7.68
N HIS A 403 15.73 22.80 7.01
CA HIS A 403 15.00 22.42 5.78
C HIS A 403 13.53 22.09 6.08
N THR A 404 13.25 21.36 7.16
CA THR A 404 11.88 21.06 7.62
C THR A 404 11.11 22.37 7.86
N ARG A 405 11.73 23.33 8.52
CA ARG A 405 11.14 24.66 8.77
C ARG A 405 10.81 25.37 7.45
N THR A 406 11.74 25.41 6.51
CA THR A 406 11.54 26.04 5.19
C THR A 406 10.39 25.40 4.43
N LEU A 407 10.32 24.08 4.43
CA LEU A 407 9.25 23.31 3.81
C LEU A 407 7.89 23.66 4.44
N LEU A 408 7.80 23.61 5.76
CA LEU A 408 6.57 23.91 6.50
C LEU A 408 6.14 25.38 6.33
N GLN A 409 7.07 26.33 6.27
CA GLN A 409 6.79 27.73 5.96
C GLN A 409 6.17 27.87 4.56
N GLY A 410 6.71 27.18 3.56
CA GLY A 410 6.16 27.16 2.21
C GLY A 410 4.73 26.64 2.18
N VAL A 411 4.48 25.51 2.83
CA VAL A 411 3.14 24.90 2.92
C VAL A 411 2.17 25.82 3.68
N ALA A 412 2.58 26.35 4.83
CA ALA A 412 1.76 27.18 5.69
C ALA A 412 1.38 28.54 5.05
N ALA A 413 2.19 29.04 4.12
CA ALA A 413 1.95 30.34 3.47
C ALA A 413 0.58 30.43 2.76
N ALA A 414 0.10 29.30 2.23
CA ALA A 414 -1.20 29.20 1.58
C ALA A 414 -2.37 28.95 2.55
N SER A 415 -2.10 28.78 3.85
CA SER A 415 -3.09 28.46 4.88
C SER A 415 -3.93 27.21 4.57
N PRO A 416 -3.29 26.05 4.36
CA PRO A 416 -3.99 24.83 4.03
C PRO A 416 -4.96 24.40 5.13
N ASP A 417 -6.07 23.80 4.71
CA ASP A 417 -7.13 23.28 5.56
C ASP A 417 -7.43 21.83 5.14
N VAL A 418 -7.36 20.91 6.09
CA VAL A 418 -7.63 19.48 5.86
C VAL A 418 -8.71 19.05 6.83
N LYS A 419 -9.70 18.33 6.31
CA LYS A 419 -10.79 17.74 7.09
C LYS A 419 -10.99 16.29 6.68
N PHE A 420 -11.23 15.43 7.65
CA PHE A 420 -11.54 14.02 7.47
C PHE A 420 -12.65 13.63 8.43
N ASP A 421 -13.73 13.05 7.91
CA ASP A 421 -14.85 12.55 8.68
C ASP A 421 -15.07 11.07 8.32
N LEU A 422 -15.24 10.23 9.33
CA LEU A 422 -15.56 8.81 9.20
C LEU A 422 -16.80 8.52 10.04
N ALA A 423 -17.78 7.85 9.47
CA ALA A 423 -18.97 7.38 10.15
C ALA A 423 -19.17 5.88 9.92
N ALA A 424 -19.47 5.15 10.99
CA ALA A 424 -19.71 3.72 10.96
C ALA A 424 -21.05 3.41 11.64
N ALA A 425 -22.03 2.92 10.87
CA ALA A 425 -23.38 2.69 11.37
C ALA A 425 -23.59 1.24 11.85
N ALA A 426 -24.36 1.11 12.94
CA ALA A 426 -24.92 -0.15 13.43
C ALA A 426 -26.40 0.06 13.79
N GLY A 427 -27.30 -0.29 12.88
CA GLY A 427 -28.74 0.04 12.96
C GLY A 427 -28.98 1.54 12.74
N SER A 428 -29.68 2.17 13.65
CA SER A 428 -29.98 3.60 13.60
C SER A 428 -28.87 4.48 14.18
N GLU A 429 -27.88 3.88 14.82
CA GLU A 429 -26.82 4.59 15.53
C GLU A 429 -25.53 4.61 14.71
N SER A 430 -24.77 5.70 14.83
CA SER A 430 -23.51 5.88 14.10
C SER A 430 -22.40 6.31 15.03
N ALA A 431 -21.30 5.58 15.02
CA ALA A 431 -20.03 6.03 15.58
C ALA A 431 -19.35 6.97 14.59
N THR A 432 -18.70 8.02 15.09
CA THR A 432 -18.03 9.01 14.24
C THR A 432 -16.62 9.29 14.70
N LEU A 433 -15.72 9.52 13.73
CA LEU A 433 -14.39 10.08 13.90
C LEU A 433 -14.28 11.31 13.00
N GLY A 434 -14.03 12.47 13.58
CA GLY A 434 -13.76 13.69 12.84
C GLY A 434 -12.33 14.15 13.12
N MET A 435 -11.60 14.54 12.09
CA MET A 435 -10.28 15.15 12.20
C MET A 435 -10.24 16.39 11.33
N SER A 436 -9.62 17.45 11.85
CA SER A 436 -9.36 18.67 11.08
C SER A 436 -8.01 19.24 11.46
N ALA A 437 -7.33 19.83 10.49
CA ALA A 437 -6.06 20.53 10.70
C ALA A 437 -6.00 21.72 9.77
N ARG A 438 -5.64 22.88 10.31
CA ARG A 438 -5.46 24.12 9.57
C ARG A 438 -4.13 24.74 9.95
N MET A 439 -3.36 25.12 8.95
CA MET A 439 -2.14 25.89 9.17
C MET A 439 -2.39 27.36 8.85
N THR A 440 -1.78 28.24 9.64
CA THR A 440 -1.66 29.66 9.34
C THR A 440 -0.21 29.98 9.00
N PRO A 441 0.08 31.07 8.26
CA PRO A 441 1.44 31.41 7.92
C PRO A 441 2.36 31.46 9.14
N MET A 442 3.47 30.74 9.08
CA MET A 442 4.46 30.72 10.14
C MET A 442 5.17 32.07 10.21
N ARG A 443 5.34 32.60 11.42
CA ARG A 443 6.03 33.87 11.61
C ARG A 443 7.50 33.75 11.21
N THR A 444 7.94 34.61 10.31
CA THR A 444 9.35 34.80 9.97
C THR A 444 9.96 35.84 10.89
N GLY A 445 10.72 35.40 11.86
CA GLY A 445 11.39 36.34 12.81
C GLY A 445 12.87 35.98 12.97
N PRO A 446 13.73 36.95 13.33
CA PRO A 446 15.16 36.71 13.51
C PRO A 446 15.51 35.87 14.75
N GLN A 447 14.54 35.57 15.60
CA GLN A 447 14.74 34.69 16.75
C GLN A 447 14.44 33.24 16.33
N GLN A 448 15.47 32.41 16.33
CA GLN A 448 15.37 30.96 16.15
C GLN A 448 14.64 30.33 17.36
N ARG A 449 13.33 30.24 17.26
CA ARG A 449 12.55 29.43 18.21
C ARG A 449 12.64 27.95 17.81
N PRO A 450 12.48 27.02 18.75
CA PRO A 450 12.32 25.60 18.39
C PRO A 450 11.19 25.40 17.39
N LEU A 451 11.37 24.56 16.40
CA LEU A 451 10.38 24.29 15.34
C LEU A 451 9.01 23.90 15.92
N VAL A 452 9.01 23.11 16.99
CA VAL A 452 7.78 22.68 17.69
C VAL A 452 6.97 23.90 18.20
N ALA A 453 7.63 24.94 18.70
CA ALA A 453 6.96 26.14 19.19
C ALA A 453 6.32 26.96 18.05
N ASP A 454 6.99 27.02 16.89
CA ASP A 454 6.44 27.68 15.70
C ASP A 454 5.26 26.90 15.11
N LEU A 455 5.35 25.55 15.10
CA LEU A 455 4.24 24.69 14.70
C LEU A 455 3.03 24.85 15.62
N MET A 456 3.22 24.84 16.93
CA MET A 456 2.12 25.05 17.89
C MET A 456 1.40 26.39 17.71
N GLN A 457 2.09 27.41 17.23
CA GLN A 457 1.49 28.73 16.97
C GLN A 457 0.75 28.80 15.62
N SER A 458 1.18 28.03 14.64
CA SER A 458 0.65 28.07 13.27
C SER A 458 -0.31 26.94 12.94
N LEU A 459 -0.34 25.87 13.75
CA LEU A 459 -1.19 24.70 13.52
C LEU A 459 -2.36 24.71 14.50
N THR A 460 -3.57 24.67 13.98
CA THR A 460 -4.78 24.34 14.74
C THR A 460 -5.26 22.98 14.25
N ALA A 461 -5.39 22.02 15.16
CA ALA A 461 -5.88 20.69 14.82
C ALA A 461 -6.92 20.24 15.85
N ARG A 462 -7.87 19.43 15.42
CA ARG A 462 -8.86 18.81 16.29
C ARG A 462 -9.15 17.40 15.81
N ALA A 463 -9.25 16.48 16.77
CA ALA A 463 -9.71 15.12 16.55
C ALA A 463 -10.87 14.84 17.52
N THR A 464 -11.98 14.37 17.01
CA THR A 464 -13.16 14.01 17.80
C THR A 464 -13.58 12.58 17.50
N VAL A 465 -13.88 11.82 18.53
CA VAL A 465 -14.52 10.50 18.41
C VAL A 465 -15.80 10.54 19.21
N THR A 466 -16.87 10.02 18.63
CA THR A 466 -18.16 9.85 19.34
C THR A 466 -18.65 8.43 19.11
N LEU A 467 -18.87 7.71 20.20
CA LEU A 467 -19.39 6.34 20.21
C LEU A 467 -20.67 6.32 21.05
N PRO A 468 -21.85 6.46 20.47
CA PRO A 468 -23.12 6.37 21.21
C PRO A 468 -23.21 5.05 21.99
N LYS A 469 -23.73 5.10 23.22
CA LYS A 469 -23.86 3.88 24.05
C LYS A 469 -24.68 2.80 23.32
N ALA A 470 -25.78 3.18 22.69
CA ALA A 470 -26.60 2.25 21.93
C ALA A 470 -25.85 1.60 20.76
N TRP A 471 -24.91 2.32 20.12
CA TRP A 471 -24.03 1.76 19.11
C TRP A 471 -23.05 0.74 19.73
N VAL A 472 -22.40 1.11 20.84
CA VAL A 472 -21.47 0.24 21.57
C VAL A 472 -22.16 -1.03 22.05
N ASP A 473 -23.34 -0.91 22.67
CA ASP A 473 -24.12 -2.05 23.16
C ASP A 473 -24.49 -2.99 21.99
N ARG A 474 -24.96 -2.44 20.87
CA ARG A 474 -25.31 -3.21 19.67
C ARG A 474 -24.10 -3.91 19.04
N MET A 475 -22.97 -3.25 19.00
CA MET A 475 -21.73 -3.85 18.51
C MET A 475 -21.29 -5.00 19.43
N GLN A 476 -21.40 -4.83 20.75
CA GLN A 476 -21.10 -5.88 21.70
C GLN A 476 -22.04 -7.08 21.55
N GLU A 477 -23.36 -6.84 21.41
CA GLU A 477 -24.34 -7.89 21.14
C GLU A 477 -24.01 -8.67 19.85
N ARG A 478 -23.73 -7.95 18.76
CA ARG A 478 -23.34 -8.57 17.48
C ARG A 478 -22.03 -9.35 17.61
N PHE A 479 -21.04 -8.78 18.30
CA PHE A 479 -19.77 -9.45 18.52
C PHE A 479 -19.97 -10.76 19.29
N ASN A 480 -20.69 -10.74 20.40
CA ASN A 480 -20.97 -11.93 21.22
C ASN A 480 -21.77 -13.00 20.44
N ALA A 481 -22.76 -12.57 19.64
CA ALA A 481 -23.54 -13.47 18.81
C ALA A 481 -22.72 -14.17 17.72
N ASN A 482 -21.77 -13.46 17.13
CA ASN A 482 -20.94 -13.96 16.04
C ASN A 482 -19.64 -14.65 16.53
N ASN A 483 -19.25 -14.44 17.79
CA ASN A 483 -18.05 -15.00 18.41
C ASN A 483 -18.36 -15.61 19.80
N PRO A 484 -19.20 -16.66 19.88
CA PRO A 484 -19.66 -17.20 21.15
C PRO A 484 -18.50 -17.74 22.02
N ASP A 485 -17.44 -18.23 21.39
CA ASP A 485 -16.25 -18.74 22.08
C ASP A 485 -15.44 -17.64 22.80
N MET A 486 -15.62 -16.39 22.39
CA MET A 486 -14.99 -15.21 22.98
C MET A 486 -15.95 -14.45 23.93
N ALA A 487 -17.23 -14.79 23.93
CA ALA A 487 -18.20 -14.14 24.77
C ALA A 487 -17.91 -14.46 26.26
N GLY A 488 -17.82 -13.41 27.06
CA GLY A 488 -17.52 -13.54 28.50
C GLY A 488 -16.05 -13.75 28.86
N GLN A 489 -15.14 -13.76 27.87
CA GLN A 489 -13.70 -13.78 28.13
C GLN A 489 -13.18 -12.33 28.26
N GLY A 490 -13.04 -11.86 29.49
CA GLY A 490 -12.44 -10.56 29.79
C GLY A 490 -13.42 -9.39 29.86
N CYS A 491 -12.88 -8.19 29.64
CA CYS A 491 -13.60 -6.93 29.66
C CYS A 491 -14.38 -6.75 28.37
N ASP A 492 -15.66 -6.45 28.44
CA ASP A 492 -16.46 -6.09 27.28
C ASP A 492 -16.00 -4.77 26.63
N PHE A 493 -16.56 -4.44 25.47
CA PHE A 493 -16.15 -3.25 24.72
C PHE A 493 -16.38 -1.95 25.51
N ALA A 494 -17.48 -1.86 26.24
CA ALA A 494 -17.79 -0.71 27.10
C ALA A 494 -16.82 -0.60 28.27
N CYS A 495 -16.45 -1.73 28.89
CA CYS A 495 -15.43 -1.79 29.93
C CYS A 495 -14.04 -1.37 29.42
N THR A 496 -13.66 -1.81 28.22
CA THR A 496 -12.40 -1.41 27.59
C THR A 496 -12.35 0.10 27.34
N LEU A 497 -13.43 0.69 26.82
CA LEU A 497 -13.54 2.13 26.65
C LEU A 497 -13.44 2.88 27.98
N GLY A 498 -14.13 2.36 29.03
CA GLY A 498 -14.11 2.96 30.37
C GLY A 498 -12.74 2.88 31.08
N ARG A 499 -11.90 1.92 30.70
CA ARG A 499 -10.52 1.81 31.22
C ARG A 499 -9.52 2.66 30.41
N THR A 500 -9.91 3.13 29.25
CA THR A 500 -9.05 3.95 28.40
C THR A 500 -9.16 5.42 28.82
N PRO A 501 -8.15 6.01 29.45
CA PRO A 501 -8.27 7.31 30.14
C PRO A 501 -8.56 8.50 29.21
N VAL A 502 -8.45 8.30 27.90
CA VAL A 502 -8.70 9.35 26.90
C VAL A 502 -10.19 9.50 26.55
N PHE A 503 -11.04 8.50 26.84
CA PHE A 503 -12.47 8.57 26.63
C PHE A 503 -13.22 9.07 27.84
N GLN A 504 -14.20 9.93 27.62
CA GLN A 504 -15.17 10.37 28.63
C GLN A 504 -16.56 9.88 28.25
N TYR A 505 -17.33 9.45 29.27
CA TYR A 505 -18.74 9.09 29.09
C TYR A 505 -19.63 10.26 29.48
N THR A 506 -20.23 10.91 28.48
CA THR A 506 -21.12 12.06 28.64
C THR A 506 -22.30 11.95 27.67
N ASP A 507 -23.46 12.43 28.06
CA ASP A 507 -24.65 12.47 27.19
C ASP A 507 -24.98 11.14 26.50
N ASN A 508 -24.84 10.04 27.23
CA ASN A 508 -25.07 8.68 26.73
C ASN A 508 -24.17 8.26 25.55
N ALA A 509 -22.96 8.83 25.49
CA ALA A 509 -21.93 8.50 24.51
C ALA A 509 -20.54 8.48 25.14
N TRP A 510 -19.64 7.66 24.59
CA TRP A 510 -18.22 7.72 24.82
C TRP A 510 -17.61 8.74 23.84
N THR A 511 -16.96 9.75 24.37
CA THR A 511 -16.39 10.83 23.56
C THR A 511 -14.90 11.01 23.82
N LEU A 512 -14.18 11.39 22.78
CA LEU A 512 -12.81 11.90 22.83
C LEU A 512 -12.80 13.20 22.04
N ASP A 513 -12.28 14.26 22.62
CA ASP A 513 -12.04 15.55 21.95
C ASP A 513 -10.60 15.99 22.25
N ALA A 514 -9.72 15.81 21.28
CA ALA A 514 -8.34 16.25 21.35
C ALA A 514 -8.14 17.46 20.43
N SER A 515 -7.54 18.52 20.94
CA SER A 515 -7.27 19.69 20.12
C SER A 515 -5.91 20.32 20.42
N LEU A 516 -5.33 20.86 19.36
CA LEU A 516 -4.11 21.67 19.37
C LEU A 516 -4.44 23.06 18.88
N SER A 517 -4.03 24.06 19.60
CA SER A 517 -4.18 25.47 19.22
C SER A 517 -3.01 26.31 19.74
N GLU A 518 -2.95 27.58 19.39
CA GLU A 518 -1.96 28.53 19.92
C GLU A 518 -1.93 28.56 21.46
N SER A 519 -3.06 28.25 22.13
CA SER A 519 -3.19 28.25 23.59
C SER A 519 -2.69 26.95 24.25
N GLY A 520 -2.40 25.91 23.50
CA GLY A 520 -1.88 24.63 23.99
C GLY A 520 -2.55 23.39 23.41
N VAL A 521 -2.24 22.25 24.01
CA VAL A 521 -2.84 20.96 23.72
C VAL A 521 -3.92 20.66 24.75
N TYR A 522 -5.08 20.26 24.29
CA TYR A 522 -6.24 19.96 25.13
C TYR A 522 -6.72 18.54 24.85
N LEU A 523 -7.16 17.88 25.90
CA LEU A 523 -7.87 16.60 25.81
C LEU A 523 -9.15 16.71 26.63
N ASN A 524 -10.30 16.54 25.98
CA ASN A 524 -11.63 16.65 26.61
C ASN A 524 -11.81 17.97 27.39
N GLY A 525 -11.32 19.06 26.82
CA GLY A 525 -11.36 20.39 27.43
C GLY A 525 -10.32 20.64 28.53
N GLN A 526 -9.55 19.65 28.93
CA GLN A 526 -8.45 19.82 29.90
C GLN A 526 -7.15 20.14 29.17
N ARG A 527 -6.47 21.19 29.61
CA ARG A 527 -5.16 21.55 29.05
C ARG A 527 -4.09 20.58 29.55
N LEU A 528 -3.34 19.99 28.61
CA LEU A 528 -2.23 19.06 28.90
C LEU A 528 -0.88 19.80 28.95
N PHE A 529 -0.68 20.78 28.04
CA PHE A 529 0.56 21.56 27.94
C PHE A 529 0.26 23.03 27.72
#